data_68c2796eba609cfbadea8b9b9d4b518c
#
_entry.id   68c2796eba609cfbadea8b9b9d4b518c
#
_cell.length_a   1.000
_cell.length_b   1.000
_cell.length_c   1.000
_cell.angle_alpha   90.00
_cell.angle_beta   90.00
_cell.angle_gamma   90.00
#
_symmetry.space_group_name_H-M   'P 1'
#
loop_
_entity.id
_entity.type
_entity.pdbx_description
1 polymer ?
#
loop_
_entity_poly.entity_id
_entity_poly.type
_entity_poly.pdbx_seq_one_letter_code
_entity_poly.pdbx_strand_id
1 'polypeptide(L)'
;MIVISFKNPYVNSLIRSVLLAGLCQVLLSPAIAQQKITKDNIAFIKYSGFPDAHSTWDDIGYSQRFGKVVVGVTNHVDKVVLYDYDVTTGKMTSHGSLADRGHLRPFQWQAKIHSKIIEGKDGYMYFSTDGGESREEYFMEHPAGYSGGLFMKWHPGTDELVNLGLGLQYESVKDMDIDPVSGKLFGVSYPQVHFLVYDPAKNNMKDLGRLGSSHVPRVLFTDWWGNCYYVDWRQRLVKYQTAQDTLLFAPQSLPAFEGTPGDKIVTGITAYAKDPKNNVIYLITYGAKIIAFYPQKDGMGRIEDLGGVADSRPDVKPYGPYVPNLNIGDNGKLYYFVGGHGNFLIKDRTVMMEFDPRTKKHTVIYEYPVDQLSEATGSDTKDKFGNLYFAGRRDLDANDHSEPFLIKFNPGKKVSK
;
A
#
# COMPACT_ATOMS: atom_id res chain seq x y z
N MET A 1 6.34 25.65 57.81
CA MET A 1 7.26 26.16 56.80
C MET A 1 8.58 26.46 57.48
N ILE A 2 9.54 25.50 57.44
CA ILE A 2 10.84 25.63 58.11
C ILE A 2 11.82 26.12 57.04
N VAL A 3 12.34 27.32 57.20
CA VAL A 3 13.39 27.89 56.36
C VAL A 3 14.73 27.57 57.02
N ILE A 4 15.48 26.63 56.44
CA ILE A 4 16.85 26.33 56.83
C ILE A 4 17.80 27.20 56.02
N SER A 5 18.38 28.20 56.65
CA SER A 5 19.39 29.09 56.05
C SER A 5 20.78 28.53 56.34
N PHE A 6 21.49 28.02 55.35
CA PHE A 6 22.91 27.64 55.46
C PHE A 6 23.79 28.88 55.19
N LYS A 7 24.48 29.39 56.20
CA LYS A 7 25.45 30.47 56.12
C LYS A 7 26.88 30.02 55.83
N ASN A 8 27.08 29.05 54.94
CA ASN A 8 28.46 28.64 54.61
C ASN A 8 28.71 28.89 53.10
N PRO A 9 29.59 29.82 52.74
CA PRO A 9 29.84 30.19 51.33
C PRO A 9 30.47 29.06 50.48
N TYR A 10 31.15 28.10 51.13
CA TYR A 10 31.76 26.99 50.42
C TYR A 10 30.74 25.91 50.01
N VAL A 11 29.64 25.75 50.72
CA VAL A 11 28.57 24.81 50.37
C VAL A 11 27.78 25.31 49.15
N ASN A 12 27.57 26.61 49.03
CA ASN A 12 26.88 27.20 47.86
C ASN A 12 27.71 27.09 46.59
N SER A 13 29.03 27.14 46.68
CA SER A 13 29.91 26.93 45.50
C SER A 13 29.87 25.48 44.98
N LEU A 14 29.86 24.50 45.85
CA LEU A 14 29.82 23.09 45.49
C LEU A 14 28.50 22.70 44.86
N ILE A 15 27.38 23.17 45.38
CA ILE A 15 26.04 22.91 44.86
C ILE A 15 25.86 23.55 43.47
N ARG A 16 26.39 24.77 43.26
CA ARG A 16 26.35 25.39 41.92
C ARG A 16 27.21 24.69 40.88
N SER A 17 28.37 24.17 41.27
CA SER A 17 29.23 23.41 40.36
C SER A 17 28.65 22.04 40.00
N VAL A 18 27.98 21.37 40.91
CA VAL A 18 27.33 20.08 40.67
C VAL A 18 26.06 20.29 39.80
N LEU A 19 25.30 21.36 40.00
CA LEU A 19 24.14 21.69 39.18
C LEU A 19 24.53 22.13 37.74
N LEU A 20 25.63 22.87 37.59
CA LEU A 20 26.14 23.22 36.25
C LEU A 20 26.71 22.01 35.50
N ALA A 21 27.41 21.11 36.16
CA ALA A 21 27.91 19.86 35.57
C ALA A 21 26.76 18.91 35.20
N GLY A 22 25.70 18.83 35.99
CA GLY A 22 24.49 18.05 35.69
C GLY A 22 23.68 18.64 34.50
N LEU A 23 23.57 19.95 34.38
CA LEU A 23 22.91 20.58 33.25
C LEU A 23 23.70 20.47 31.92
N CYS A 24 25.03 20.49 31.97
CA CYS A 24 25.85 20.28 30.77
C CYS A 24 25.84 18.84 30.25
N GLN A 25 25.61 17.84 31.11
CA GLN A 25 25.48 16.43 30.64
C GLN A 25 24.12 16.13 29.97
N VAL A 26 23.07 16.89 30.27
CA VAL A 26 21.75 16.71 29.65
C VAL A 26 21.67 17.33 28.25
N LEU A 27 22.59 18.23 27.90
CA LEU A 27 22.60 18.94 26.60
C LEU A 27 23.55 18.32 25.56
N LEU A 28 24.29 17.28 25.89
CA LEU A 28 25.14 16.53 24.95
C LEU A 28 24.55 15.17 24.64
N SER A 29 23.24 15.10 24.33
CA SER A 29 22.78 14.02 23.48
C SER A 29 23.47 14.24 22.13
N PRO A 30 24.32 13.29 21.65
CA PRO A 30 24.87 13.42 20.32
C PRO A 30 23.66 13.53 19.40
N ALA A 31 23.55 14.64 18.69
CA ALA A 31 22.66 14.73 17.55
C ALA A 31 23.11 13.57 16.64
N ILE A 32 22.40 12.44 16.70
CA ILE A 32 22.62 11.34 15.76
C ILE A 32 22.38 12.00 14.42
N ALA A 33 23.47 12.28 13.72
CA ALA A 33 23.41 12.86 12.41
C ALA A 33 22.49 11.96 11.58
N GLN A 34 21.33 12.46 11.22
CA GLN A 34 20.36 11.71 10.44
C GLN A 34 21.07 11.31 9.15
N GLN A 35 21.28 10.02 8.99
CA GLN A 35 22.01 9.50 7.85
C GLN A 35 21.27 9.90 6.59
N LYS A 36 21.98 10.51 5.63
CA LYS A 36 21.41 10.91 4.34
C LYS A 36 21.03 9.64 3.58
N ILE A 37 19.76 9.46 3.27
CA ILE A 37 19.26 8.40 2.42
C ILE A 37 19.67 8.75 0.97
N THR A 38 20.15 7.75 0.24
CA THR A 38 20.58 7.87 -1.16
C THR A 38 20.06 6.71 -1.98
N LYS A 39 20.27 6.72 -3.29
CA LYS A 39 19.92 5.60 -4.18
C LYS A 39 20.52 4.26 -3.73
N ASP A 40 21.64 4.26 -3.00
CA ASP A 40 22.30 3.04 -2.52
C ASP A 40 21.51 2.31 -1.44
N ASN A 41 20.49 2.96 -0.87
CA ASN A 41 19.53 2.33 0.02
C ASN A 41 18.46 1.52 -0.72
N ILE A 42 18.43 1.60 -2.06
CA ILE A 42 17.39 1.02 -2.91
C ILE A 42 18.01 -0.09 -3.77
N ALA A 43 17.36 -1.23 -3.84
CA ALA A 43 17.75 -2.34 -4.70
C ALA A 43 16.56 -2.76 -5.58
N PHE A 44 16.82 -3.02 -6.86
CA PHE A 44 15.88 -3.58 -7.82
C PHE A 44 16.18 -5.07 -7.98
N ILE A 45 15.20 -5.93 -7.67
CA ILE A 45 15.34 -7.38 -7.67
C ILE A 45 14.46 -7.94 -8.79
N LYS A 46 15.10 -8.58 -9.78
CA LYS A 46 14.40 -9.09 -10.97
C LYS A 46 13.65 -10.37 -10.69
N TYR A 47 12.56 -10.55 -11.40
CA TYR A 47 11.85 -11.82 -11.48
C TYR A 47 12.49 -12.70 -12.56
N SER A 48 12.55 -14.02 -12.32
CA SER A 48 13.15 -14.97 -13.25
C SER A 48 12.13 -16.01 -13.71
N GLY A 49 12.29 -16.55 -14.91
CA GLY A 49 11.47 -17.65 -15.41
C GLY A 49 10.11 -17.24 -15.98
N PHE A 50 9.88 -15.95 -16.21
CA PHE A 50 8.69 -15.44 -16.87
C PHE A 50 9.09 -14.37 -17.90
N PRO A 51 9.43 -14.82 -19.13
CA PRO A 51 9.96 -13.91 -20.17
C PRO A 51 8.96 -12.83 -20.63
N ASP A 52 7.65 -13.14 -20.56
CA ASP A 52 6.58 -12.20 -20.96
C ASP A 52 6.09 -11.35 -19.80
N ALA A 53 6.84 -11.31 -18.69
CA ALA A 53 6.49 -10.49 -17.53
C ALA A 53 6.47 -9.01 -17.92
N HIS A 54 5.36 -8.33 -17.61
CA HIS A 54 5.14 -6.94 -17.98
C HIS A 54 5.10 -6.01 -16.77
N SER A 55 4.32 -6.34 -15.75
CA SER A 55 4.06 -5.44 -14.64
C SER A 55 3.62 -6.18 -13.38
N THR A 56 3.53 -5.40 -12.34
CA THR A 56 2.91 -5.69 -11.07
C THR A 56 1.97 -4.52 -10.75
N TRP A 57 0.92 -4.80 -9.96
CA TRP A 57 -0.03 -3.74 -9.58
C TRP A 57 0.05 -3.51 -8.07
N ASP A 58 -0.99 -3.45 -7.29
CA ASP A 58 -0.90 -3.33 -5.82
C ASP A 58 -0.65 -4.70 -5.12
N ASP A 59 -0.30 -5.70 -5.87
CA ASP A 59 -0.20 -7.13 -5.59
C ASP A 59 1.08 -7.54 -4.86
N ILE A 60 1.34 -6.86 -3.75
CA ILE A 60 2.49 -7.13 -2.90
C ILE A 60 2.08 -7.28 -1.43
N GLY A 61 2.74 -8.16 -0.69
CA GLY A 61 2.53 -8.31 0.73
C GLY A 61 3.68 -9.02 1.43
N TYR A 62 3.75 -8.90 2.76
CA TYR A 62 4.79 -9.54 3.56
C TYR A 62 4.19 -10.56 4.53
N SER A 63 4.70 -11.80 4.48
CA SER A 63 4.41 -12.80 5.48
C SER A 63 5.36 -12.65 6.67
N GLN A 64 4.81 -12.23 7.81
CA GLN A 64 5.54 -12.14 9.07
C GLN A 64 6.02 -13.52 9.55
N ARG A 65 5.18 -14.54 9.36
CA ARG A 65 5.43 -15.91 9.80
C ARG A 65 6.58 -16.57 9.07
N PHE A 66 6.64 -16.37 7.75
CA PHE A 66 7.60 -17.05 6.89
C PHE A 66 8.77 -16.17 6.44
N GLY A 67 8.73 -14.86 6.72
CA GLY A 67 9.78 -13.92 6.31
C GLY A 67 9.89 -13.77 4.79
N LYS A 68 8.75 -13.76 4.09
CA LYS A 68 8.67 -13.70 2.63
C LYS A 68 7.86 -12.52 2.15
N VAL A 69 8.37 -11.79 1.18
CA VAL A 69 7.58 -10.84 0.39
C VAL A 69 6.98 -11.58 -0.79
N VAL A 70 5.66 -11.53 -0.93
CA VAL A 70 4.89 -12.23 -1.96
C VAL A 70 4.41 -11.22 -2.98
N VAL A 71 4.53 -11.55 -4.28
CA VAL A 71 4.20 -10.65 -5.39
C VAL A 71 3.52 -11.41 -6.51
N GLY A 72 2.50 -10.82 -7.12
CA GLY A 72 1.91 -11.29 -8.37
C GLY A 72 2.55 -10.55 -9.57
N VAL A 73 3.08 -11.27 -10.54
CA VAL A 73 3.66 -10.69 -11.76
C VAL A 73 2.82 -11.08 -12.96
N THR A 74 2.34 -10.10 -13.71
CA THR A 74 1.44 -10.30 -14.85
C THR A 74 2.14 -10.09 -16.18
N ASN A 75 1.68 -10.80 -17.25
CA ASN A 75 1.96 -10.42 -18.63
C ASN A 75 0.99 -9.34 -19.16
N HIS A 76 0.05 -8.90 -18.32
CA HIS A 76 -0.99 -7.92 -18.62
C HIS A 76 -2.01 -8.36 -19.71
N VAL A 77 -2.03 -9.62 -20.06
CA VAL A 77 -2.95 -10.22 -21.03
C VAL A 77 -3.86 -11.26 -20.37
N ASP A 78 -3.32 -12.40 -20.01
CA ASP A 78 -4.10 -13.54 -19.55
C ASP A 78 -3.41 -14.37 -18.45
N LYS A 79 -2.21 -13.98 -18.03
CA LYS A 79 -1.39 -14.78 -17.12
C LYS A 79 -0.80 -13.97 -15.99
N VAL A 80 -0.90 -14.52 -14.80
CA VAL A 80 -0.21 -14.02 -13.59
C VAL A 80 0.55 -15.16 -12.92
N VAL A 81 1.78 -14.87 -12.53
CA VAL A 81 2.71 -15.79 -11.85
C VAL A 81 2.97 -15.28 -10.44
N LEU A 82 2.85 -16.17 -9.47
CA LEU A 82 3.15 -15.86 -8.07
C LEU A 82 4.64 -16.04 -7.79
N TYR A 83 5.23 -15.05 -7.12
CA TYR A 83 6.61 -15.06 -6.64
C TYR A 83 6.70 -14.82 -5.14
N ASP A 84 7.72 -15.37 -4.51
CA ASP A 84 8.16 -14.94 -3.19
C ASP A 84 9.64 -14.53 -3.18
N TYR A 85 9.95 -13.55 -2.34
CA TYR A 85 11.30 -13.13 -2.01
C TYR A 85 11.57 -13.38 -0.53
N ASP A 86 12.48 -14.31 -0.23
CA ASP A 86 12.93 -14.59 1.13
C ASP A 86 13.84 -13.46 1.62
N VAL A 87 13.39 -12.70 2.62
CA VAL A 87 14.09 -11.50 3.11
C VAL A 87 15.41 -11.83 3.83
N THR A 88 15.59 -13.07 4.27
CA THR A 88 16.78 -13.54 4.99
C THR A 88 17.87 -14.01 4.03
N THR A 89 17.49 -14.80 3.02
CA THR A 89 18.43 -15.38 2.07
C THR A 89 18.63 -14.52 0.82
N GLY A 90 17.69 -13.61 0.54
CA GLY A 90 17.67 -12.81 -0.68
C GLY A 90 17.28 -13.59 -1.94
N LYS A 91 16.71 -14.79 -1.79
CA LYS A 91 16.30 -15.63 -2.91
C LYS A 91 14.91 -15.24 -3.39
N MET A 92 14.76 -15.04 -4.71
CA MET A 92 13.48 -14.94 -5.41
C MET A 92 13.09 -16.33 -5.93
N THR A 93 11.84 -16.76 -5.70
CA THR A 93 11.32 -18.06 -6.12
C THR A 93 10.02 -17.85 -6.90
N SER A 94 9.91 -18.50 -8.07
CA SER A 94 8.67 -18.57 -8.85
C SER A 94 7.84 -19.78 -8.40
N HIS A 95 6.53 -19.56 -8.22
CA HIS A 95 5.56 -20.60 -7.85
C HIS A 95 4.65 -21.00 -9.04
N GLY A 96 4.91 -20.49 -10.23
CA GLY A 96 4.11 -20.77 -11.43
C GLY A 96 2.84 -19.94 -11.52
N SER A 97 2.07 -20.18 -12.58
CA SER A 97 0.85 -19.41 -12.85
C SER A 97 -0.30 -19.82 -11.94
N LEU A 98 -1.18 -18.84 -11.63
CA LEU A 98 -2.39 -19.12 -10.85
C LEU A 98 -3.34 -20.05 -11.59
N ALA A 99 -3.40 -19.97 -12.93
CA ALA A 99 -4.28 -20.79 -13.74
C ALA A 99 -3.89 -22.29 -13.65
N ASP A 100 -2.59 -22.58 -13.83
CA ASP A 100 -2.09 -23.97 -13.77
C ASP A 100 -2.20 -24.53 -12.36
N ARG A 101 -1.75 -23.76 -11.37
CA ARG A 101 -1.72 -24.16 -9.96
C ARG A 101 -3.12 -24.28 -9.33
N GLY A 102 -4.02 -23.37 -9.69
CA GLY A 102 -5.41 -23.38 -9.24
C GLY A 102 -6.31 -24.32 -10.04
N HIS A 103 -5.77 -25.06 -11.01
CA HIS A 103 -6.54 -25.92 -11.92
C HIS A 103 -7.74 -25.21 -12.54
N LEU A 104 -7.53 -23.95 -12.96
CA LEU A 104 -8.58 -23.12 -13.51
C LEU A 104 -8.95 -23.62 -14.93
N ARG A 105 -10.24 -23.56 -15.23
CA ARG A 105 -10.75 -23.83 -16.57
C ARG A 105 -10.49 -22.64 -17.49
N PRO A 106 -10.46 -22.81 -18.84
CA PRO A 106 -10.17 -21.70 -19.76
C PRO A 106 -11.05 -20.46 -19.57
N PHE A 107 -12.32 -20.61 -19.19
CA PHE A 107 -13.22 -19.48 -18.91
C PHE A 107 -13.01 -18.85 -17.51
N GLN A 108 -12.12 -19.41 -16.71
CA GLN A 108 -11.71 -18.89 -15.39
C GLN A 108 -10.32 -18.26 -15.43
N TRP A 109 -9.82 -17.90 -16.62
CA TRP A 109 -8.51 -17.26 -16.74
C TRP A 109 -8.41 -16.00 -15.88
N GLN A 110 -7.22 -15.70 -15.37
CA GLN A 110 -6.95 -14.56 -14.52
C GLN A 110 -5.71 -13.86 -15.05
N ALA A 111 -5.85 -12.58 -15.42
CA ALA A 111 -4.76 -11.82 -16.00
C ALA A 111 -3.81 -11.30 -14.94
N LYS A 112 -4.31 -10.96 -13.75
CA LYS A 112 -3.50 -10.36 -12.69
C LYS A 112 -4.07 -10.59 -11.29
N ILE A 113 -3.21 -10.50 -10.29
CA ILE A 113 -3.58 -10.11 -8.95
C ILE A 113 -3.61 -8.58 -8.97
N HIS A 114 -4.66 -7.96 -8.49
CA HIS A 114 -4.74 -6.49 -8.45
C HIS A 114 -4.89 -5.95 -7.03
N SER A 115 -5.26 -6.83 -6.12
CA SER A 115 -5.36 -6.53 -4.70
C SER A 115 -4.03 -6.63 -3.99
N LYS A 116 -3.92 -5.99 -2.84
CA LYS A 116 -2.87 -6.29 -1.87
C LYS A 116 -2.87 -7.78 -1.51
N ILE A 117 -1.69 -8.33 -1.21
CA ILE A 117 -1.52 -9.70 -0.71
C ILE A 117 -1.34 -9.64 0.81
N ILE A 118 -2.23 -10.27 1.58
CA ILE A 118 -2.33 -10.06 3.02
C ILE A 118 -2.23 -11.38 3.79
N GLU A 119 -1.39 -11.45 4.82
CA GLU A 119 -1.27 -12.62 5.67
C GLU A 119 -2.47 -12.76 6.60
N GLY A 120 -3.15 -13.90 6.51
CA GLY A 120 -4.21 -14.28 7.44
C GLY A 120 -3.67 -14.93 8.73
N LYS A 121 -4.54 -15.09 9.74
CA LYS A 121 -4.19 -15.74 11.00
C LYS A 121 -3.74 -17.19 10.85
N ASP A 122 -4.20 -17.86 9.81
CA ASP A 122 -3.86 -19.23 9.46
C ASP A 122 -2.49 -19.35 8.76
N GLY A 123 -1.85 -18.25 8.43
CA GLY A 123 -0.54 -18.17 7.77
C GLY A 123 -0.62 -18.24 6.25
N TYR A 124 -1.82 -18.29 5.67
CA TYR A 124 -2.01 -18.11 4.25
C TYR A 124 -1.91 -16.63 3.86
N MET A 125 -1.41 -16.39 2.66
CA MET A 125 -1.42 -15.09 1.99
C MET A 125 -2.68 -15.02 1.13
N TYR A 126 -3.58 -14.10 1.46
CA TYR A 126 -4.87 -13.90 0.79
C TYR A 126 -4.76 -12.79 -0.26
N PHE A 127 -5.42 -12.99 -1.38
CA PHE A 127 -5.48 -12.03 -2.48
C PHE A 127 -6.72 -12.27 -3.35
N SER A 128 -7.02 -11.30 -4.19
CA SER A 128 -8.06 -11.42 -5.22
C SER A 128 -7.49 -11.20 -6.61
N THR A 129 -8.24 -11.63 -7.61
CA THR A 129 -7.79 -11.65 -8.99
C THR A 129 -8.67 -10.81 -9.92
N ASP A 130 -8.09 -10.46 -11.05
CA ASP A 130 -8.65 -9.56 -12.05
C ASP A 130 -8.41 -10.12 -13.46
N GLY A 131 -9.41 -9.98 -14.34
CA GLY A 131 -9.35 -10.37 -15.73
C GLY A 131 -8.68 -9.34 -16.65
N GLY A 132 -8.13 -8.26 -16.08
CA GLY A 132 -7.54 -7.18 -16.86
C GLY A 132 -8.55 -6.10 -17.25
N GLU A 133 -8.68 -5.83 -18.54
CA GLU A 133 -9.63 -4.85 -19.05
C GLU A 133 -11.05 -5.43 -19.12
N SER A 134 -12.04 -4.67 -18.70
CA SER A 134 -13.46 -5.06 -18.78
C SER A 134 -14.15 -4.46 -20.01
N ARG A 135 -13.45 -4.44 -21.13
CA ARG A 135 -14.00 -3.98 -22.39
C ARG A 135 -14.60 -5.14 -23.16
N GLU A 136 -15.68 -4.87 -23.89
CA GLU A 136 -16.35 -5.88 -24.71
C GLU A 136 -15.40 -6.50 -25.75
N GLU A 137 -14.56 -5.69 -26.40
CA GLU A 137 -13.52 -6.14 -27.33
C GLU A 137 -12.57 -7.15 -26.71
N TYR A 138 -12.15 -6.94 -25.46
CA TYR A 138 -11.26 -7.82 -24.73
C TYR A 138 -11.88 -9.20 -24.48
N PHE A 139 -13.16 -9.25 -24.13
CA PHE A 139 -13.87 -10.52 -23.98
C PHE A 139 -14.06 -11.25 -25.31
N MET A 140 -14.17 -10.54 -26.42
CA MET A 140 -14.25 -11.14 -27.75
C MET A 140 -12.93 -11.78 -28.19
N GLU A 141 -11.80 -11.26 -27.74
CA GLU A 141 -10.47 -11.83 -27.99
C GLU A 141 -10.21 -13.10 -27.17
N HIS A 142 -10.99 -13.32 -26.12
CA HIS A 142 -10.93 -14.51 -25.27
C HIS A 142 -12.14 -15.43 -25.51
N PRO A 143 -12.07 -16.37 -26.48
CA PRO A 143 -13.22 -17.16 -26.90
C PRO A 143 -13.81 -18.04 -25.79
N ALA A 144 -13.06 -18.31 -24.73
CA ALA A 144 -13.56 -19.01 -23.54
C ALA A 144 -14.42 -18.13 -22.62
N GLY A 145 -14.44 -16.80 -22.82
CA GLY A 145 -15.10 -15.83 -21.95
C GLY A 145 -14.37 -15.64 -20.61
N TYR A 146 -15.00 -14.92 -19.71
CA TYR A 146 -14.46 -14.61 -18.38
C TYR A 146 -15.53 -14.84 -17.30
N SER A 147 -15.24 -15.72 -16.32
CA SER A 147 -16.22 -16.05 -15.27
C SER A 147 -16.30 -14.97 -14.16
N GLY A 148 -15.25 -14.22 -13.96
CA GLY A 148 -15.10 -13.23 -12.89
C GLY A 148 -13.85 -13.45 -12.05
N GLY A 149 -13.52 -12.46 -11.20
CA GLY A 149 -12.40 -12.50 -10.27
C GLY A 149 -12.64 -13.46 -9.10
N LEU A 150 -11.58 -14.03 -8.62
CA LEU A 150 -11.57 -15.04 -7.56
C LEU A 150 -10.99 -14.46 -6.27
N PHE A 151 -11.48 -14.91 -5.12
CA PHE A 151 -10.75 -14.88 -3.87
C PHE A 151 -9.86 -16.12 -3.80
N MET A 152 -8.60 -15.93 -3.51
CA MET A 152 -7.60 -17.00 -3.44
C MET A 152 -6.73 -16.85 -2.21
N LYS A 153 -6.05 -17.93 -1.81
CA LYS A 153 -5.01 -17.91 -0.78
C LYS A 153 -3.88 -18.88 -1.12
N TRP A 154 -2.68 -18.50 -0.73
CA TRP A 154 -1.48 -19.32 -0.91
C TRP A 154 -0.71 -19.44 0.40
N HIS A 155 -0.19 -20.64 0.71
CA HIS A 155 0.56 -20.90 1.94
C HIS A 155 2.07 -20.94 1.69
N PRO A 156 2.87 -19.99 2.21
CA PRO A 156 4.31 -19.90 1.93
C PRO A 156 5.14 -21.09 2.40
N GLY A 157 4.67 -21.86 3.36
CA GLY A 157 5.40 -23.00 3.93
C GLY A 157 5.11 -24.34 3.25
N THR A 158 3.89 -24.54 2.74
CA THR A 158 3.47 -25.80 2.07
C THR A 158 3.37 -25.64 0.56
N ASP A 159 3.46 -24.41 0.06
CA ASP A 159 3.25 -24.06 -1.35
C ASP A 159 1.83 -24.40 -1.86
N GLU A 160 0.86 -24.54 -0.99
CA GLU A 160 -0.53 -24.83 -1.33
C GLU A 160 -1.25 -23.58 -1.82
N LEU A 161 -1.86 -23.65 -3.01
CA LEU A 161 -2.73 -22.60 -3.57
C LEU A 161 -4.19 -23.08 -3.50
N VAL A 162 -5.06 -22.26 -2.91
CA VAL A 162 -6.49 -22.58 -2.73
C VAL A 162 -7.35 -21.53 -3.42
N ASN A 163 -8.23 -21.97 -4.30
CA ASN A 163 -9.30 -21.16 -4.87
C ASN A 163 -10.48 -21.15 -3.88
N LEU A 164 -10.79 -19.99 -3.30
CA LEU A 164 -11.88 -19.81 -2.33
C LEU A 164 -13.22 -19.57 -3.02
N GLY A 165 -13.23 -19.24 -4.31
CA GLY A 165 -14.43 -19.06 -5.10
C GLY A 165 -14.51 -17.70 -5.78
N LEU A 166 -15.59 -17.56 -6.54
CA LEU A 166 -15.91 -16.39 -7.34
C LEU A 166 -16.37 -15.24 -6.47
N GLY A 167 -15.92 -14.03 -6.76
CA GLY A 167 -16.47 -12.80 -6.19
C GLY A 167 -17.88 -12.53 -6.75
N LEU A 168 -17.95 -11.91 -7.90
CA LEU A 168 -19.19 -11.76 -8.67
C LEU A 168 -19.00 -12.29 -10.08
N GLN A 169 -20.08 -12.79 -10.65
CA GLN A 169 -20.09 -13.28 -12.03
C GLN A 169 -19.79 -12.12 -13.00
N TYR A 170 -18.82 -12.34 -13.88
CA TYR A 170 -18.34 -11.38 -14.88
C TYR A 170 -17.69 -10.11 -14.33
N GLU A 171 -17.48 -10.02 -13.03
CA GLU A 171 -16.80 -8.90 -12.38
C GLU A 171 -15.44 -9.34 -11.85
N SER A 172 -14.40 -8.55 -12.09
CA SER A 172 -13.13 -8.68 -11.39
C SER A 172 -13.29 -8.36 -9.90
N VAL A 173 -12.43 -8.90 -9.02
CA VAL A 173 -12.29 -8.42 -7.64
C VAL A 173 -11.04 -7.56 -7.58
N LYS A 174 -11.23 -6.25 -7.73
CA LYS A 174 -10.15 -5.28 -7.99
C LYS A 174 -9.27 -5.02 -6.80
N ASP A 175 -9.81 -5.06 -5.60
CA ASP A 175 -9.06 -4.98 -4.36
C ASP A 175 -9.75 -5.76 -3.25
N MET A 176 -8.96 -6.16 -2.26
CA MET A 176 -9.43 -6.82 -1.06
C MET A 176 -8.62 -6.47 0.18
N ASP A 177 -9.24 -6.59 1.35
CA ASP A 177 -8.56 -6.63 2.65
C ASP A 177 -9.19 -7.74 3.52
N ILE A 178 -8.53 -8.08 4.61
CA ILE A 178 -8.98 -9.11 5.55
C ILE A 178 -9.30 -8.50 6.91
N ASP A 179 -10.42 -8.91 7.49
CA ASP A 179 -10.71 -8.61 8.89
C ASP A 179 -9.72 -9.35 9.81
N PRO A 180 -8.81 -8.63 10.50
CA PRO A 180 -7.81 -9.27 11.36
C PRO A 180 -8.43 -9.93 12.60
N VAL A 181 -9.73 -9.73 12.87
CA VAL A 181 -10.43 -10.32 14.02
C VAL A 181 -11.17 -11.58 13.62
N SER A 182 -12.04 -11.54 12.60
CA SER A 182 -12.87 -12.67 12.19
C SER A 182 -12.32 -13.50 11.04
N GLY A 183 -11.38 -12.96 10.25
CA GLY A 183 -10.86 -13.60 9.04
C GLY A 183 -11.80 -13.48 7.82
N LYS A 184 -12.85 -12.66 7.89
CA LYS A 184 -13.68 -12.34 6.72
C LYS A 184 -12.88 -11.54 5.72
N LEU A 185 -13.13 -11.77 4.43
CA LEU A 185 -12.54 -11.02 3.35
C LEU A 185 -13.53 -9.95 2.87
N PHE A 186 -13.00 -8.78 2.59
CA PHE A 186 -13.73 -7.70 1.94
C PHE A 186 -13.20 -7.55 0.52
N GLY A 187 -14.08 -7.23 -0.43
CA GLY A 187 -13.69 -7.03 -1.80
C GLY A 187 -14.43 -5.89 -2.47
N VAL A 188 -13.84 -5.32 -3.48
CA VAL A 188 -14.47 -4.38 -4.41
C VAL A 188 -14.44 -4.96 -5.80
N SER A 189 -15.62 -5.10 -6.41
CA SER A 189 -15.71 -5.58 -7.78
C SER A 189 -15.43 -4.49 -8.81
N TYR A 190 -15.21 -4.87 -10.06
CA TYR A 190 -15.04 -3.99 -11.21
C TYR A 190 -15.60 -4.65 -12.47
N PRO A 191 -16.33 -3.93 -13.35
CA PRO A 191 -16.48 -2.46 -13.41
C PRO A 191 -17.65 -1.88 -12.61
N GLN A 192 -18.54 -2.66 -12.05
CA GLN A 192 -19.77 -2.12 -11.44
C GLN A 192 -19.59 -1.67 -9.97
N VAL A 193 -18.44 -1.97 -9.34
CA VAL A 193 -18.03 -1.44 -8.03
C VAL A 193 -18.98 -1.86 -6.90
N HIS A 194 -19.17 -3.15 -6.72
CA HIS A 194 -19.91 -3.71 -5.59
C HIS A 194 -18.99 -3.95 -4.39
N PHE A 195 -19.49 -3.74 -3.19
CA PHE A 195 -18.78 -4.10 -1.96
C PHE A 195 -19.18 -5.51 -1.53
N LEU A 196 -18.18 -6.37 -1.43
CA LEU A 196 -18.34 -7.78 -1.15
C LEU A 196 -17.81 -8.12 0.24
N VAL A 197 -18.52 -8.97 0.95
CA VAL A 197 -18.08 -9.56 2.22
C VAL A 197 -18.13 -11.08 2.08
N TYR A 198 -16.97 -11.72 2.11
CA TYR A 198 -16.87 -13.18 2.05
C TYR A 198 -16.46 -13.75 3.39
N ASP A 199 -17.21 -14.71 3.88
CA ASP A 199 -16.93 -15.48 5.10
C ASP A 199 -16.36 -16.86 4.72
N PRO A 200 -15.03 -17.05 4.76
CA PRO A 200 -14.42 -18.32 4.36
C PRO A 200 -14.83 -19.50 5.23
N ALA A 201 -15.14 -19.25 6.51
CA ALA A 201 -15.55 -20.29 7.43
C ALA A 201 -16.95 -20.86 7.11
N LYS A 202 -17.79 -20.06 6.47
CA LYS A 202 -19.16 -20.44 6.08
C LYS A 202 -19.31 -20.66 4.58
N ASN A 203 -18.26 -20.38 3.81
CA ASN A 203 -18.28 -20.32 2.35
C ASN A 203 -19.49 -19.49 1.85
N ASN A 204 -19.66 -18.30 2.40
CA ASN A 204 -20.79 -17.43 2.10
C ASN A 204 -20.34 -16.06 1.65
N MET A 205 -20.82 -15.65 0.46
CA MET A 205 -20.62 -14.33 -0.11
C MET A 205 -21.85 -13.45 0.12
N LYS A 206 -21.62 -12.23 0.62
CA LYS A 206 -22.63 -11.20 0.74
C LYS A 206 -22.24 -10.03 -0.16
N ASP A 207 -23.12 -9.68 -1.07
CA ASP A 207 -23.01 -8.46 -1.88
C ASP A 207 -23.82 -7.34 -1.18
N LEU A 208 -23.15 -6.27 -0.79
CA LEU A 208 -23.75 -5.10 -0.16
C LEU A 208 -24.17 -4.03 -1.19
N GLY A 209 -24.08 -4.36 -2.45
CA GLY A 209 -24.53 -3.52 -3.54
C GLY A 209 -23.45 -2.55 -4.04
N ARG A 210 -23.86 -1.74 -4.99
CA ARG A 210 -23.02 -0.82 -5.72
C ARG A 210 -22.62 0.38 -4.87
N LEU A 211 -21.30 0.62 -4.75
CA LEU A 211 -20.72 1.66 -3.91
C LEU A 211 -20.43 2.96 -4.65
N GLY A 212 -20.23 2.88 -5.95
CA GLY A 212 -19.76 3.98 -6.73
C GLY A 212 -20.32 4.05 -8.15
N SER A 213 -19.83 5.01 -8.90
CA SER A 213 -19.99 5.13 -10.33
C SER A 213 -19.00 4.22 -11.05
N SER A 214 -18.62 4.52 -12.26
CA SER A 214 -17.79 3.69 -13.13
C SER A 214 -16.29 3.62 -12.76
N HIS A 215 -15.85 4.25 -11.69
CA HIS A 215 -14.44 4.21 -11.27
C HIS A 215 -14.28 3.61 -9.89
N VAL A 216 -13.35 2.67 -9.80
CA VAL A 216 -13.06 1.90 -8.60
C VAL A 216 -12.45 2.81 -7.54
N PRO A 217 -13.00 2.83 -6.32
CA PRO A 217 -12.20 3.20 -5.16
C PRO A 217 -11.08 2.17 -5.05
N ARG A 218 -9.89 2.50 -5.54
CA ARG A 218 -8.81 1.55 -5.83
C ARG A 218 -8.39 0.68 -4.66
N VAL A 219 -8.59 1.16 -3.42
CA VAL A 219 -8.04 0.53 -2.24
C VAL A 219 -9.07 0.48 -1.14
N LEU A 220 -9.27 -0.72 -0.60
CA LEU A 220 -9.89 -0.99 0.69
C LEU A 220 -8.83 -1.01 1.78
N PHE A 221 -9.21 -0.73 3.00
CA PHE A 221 -8.34 -0.98 4.15
C PHE A 221 -9.15 -1.30 5.40
N THR A 222 -8.57 -2.08 6.29
CA THR A 222 -9.18 -2.45 7.57
C THR A 222 -8.48 -1.77 8.74
N ASP A 223 -9.24 -1.54 9.83
CA ASP A 223 -8.69 -1.13 11.11
C ASP A 223 -8.36 -2.35 12.01
N TRP A 224 -7.89 -2.05 13.21
CA TRP A 224 -7.47 -3.05 14.21
C TRP A 224 -8.63 -3.84 14.82
N TRP A 225 -9.85 -3.33 14.67
CA TRP A 225 -11.09 -3.95 15.18
C TRP A 225 -11.84 -4.74 14.12
N GLY A 226 -11.31 -4.80 12.90
CA GLY A 226 -11.89 -5.56 11.81
C GLY A 226 -12.97 -4.83 11.02
N ASN A 227 -13.07 -3.51 11.17
CA ASN A 227 -13.92 -2.72 10.29
C ASN A 227 -13.22 -2.46 8.97
N CYS A 228 -13.97 -2.45 7.87
CA CYS A 228 -13.46 -2.16 6.54
C CYS A 228 -13.87 -0.76 6.08
N TYR A 229 -12.98 -0.10 5.35
CA TYR A 229 -13.19 1.26 4.86
C TYR A 229 -13.02 1.31 3.35
N TYR A 230 -13.84 2.14 2.71
CA TYR A 230 -13.73 2.49 1.29
C TYR A 230 -14.25 3.92 1.06
N VAL A 231 -14.10 4.44 -0.17
CA VAL A 231 -14.58 5.77 -0.54
C VAL A 231 -15.75 5.66 -1.50
N ASP A 232 -16.87 6.30 -1.18
CA ASP A 232 -18.05 6.30 -2.03
C ASP A 232 -17.96 7.33 -3.20
N TRP A 233 -18.94 7.31 -4.09
CA TRP A 233 -19.02 8.22 -5.24
C TRP A 233 -19.13 9.71 -4.87
N ARG A 234 -19.45 10.03 -3.60
CA ARG A 234 -19.43 11.39 -3.05
C ARG A 234 -18.10 11.75 -2.42
N GLN A 235 -17.07 10.92 -2.62
CA GLN A 235 -15.75 11.06 -2.01
C GLN A 235 -15.77 11.00 -0.47
N ARG A 236 -16.79 10.37 0.11
CA ARG A 236 -16.87 10.19 1.56
C ARG A 236 -16.25 8.86 1.97
N LEU A 237 -15.53 8.90 3.08
CA LEU A 237 -15.13 7.66 3.72
C LEU A 237 -16.36 6.92 4.25
N VAL A 238 -16.47 5.66 3.90
CA VAL A 238 -17.52 4.75 4.39
C VAL A 238 -16.85 3.66 5.21
N LYS A 239 -17.43 3.37 6.37
CA LYS A 239 -16.99 2.31 7.27
C LYS A 239 -18.03 1.20 7.30
N TYR A 240 -17.64 -0.01 6.97
CA TYR A 240 -18.41 -1.20 7.28
C TYR A 240 -18.03 -1.71 8.67
N GLN A 241 -18.94 -1.64 9.61
CA GLN A 241 -18.78 -2.17 10.97
C GLN A 241 -19.09 -3.67 10.96
N THR A 242 -18.08 -4.50 10.90
CA THR A 242 -18.22 -5.95 10.70
C THR A 242 -19.00 -6.63 11.82
N ALA A 243 -18.82 -6.19 13.07
CA ALA A 243 -19.51 -6.77 14.21
C ALA A 243 -21.00 -6.45 14.24
N GLN A 244 -21.41 -5.29 13.72
CA GLN A 244 -22.79 -4.82 13.67
C GLN A 244 -23.48 -5.07 12.33
N ASP A 245 -22.70 -5.46 11.30
CA ASP A 245 -23.17 -5.61 9.92
C ASP A 245 -23.86 -4.34 9.38
N THR A 246 -23.25 -3.18 9.64
CA THR A 246 -23.80 -1.86 9.29
C THR A 246 -22.79 -0.96 8.60
N LEU A 247 -23.30 -0.02 7.79
CA LEU A 247 -22.51 1.00 7.13
C LEU A 247 -22.65 2.35 7.85
N LEU A 248 -21.51 2.99 8.11
CA LEU A 248 -21.43 4.39 8.54
C LEU A 248 -20.82 5.22 7.42
N PHE A 249 -21.34 6.42 7.24
CA PHE A 249 -20.87 7.36 6.22
C PHE A 249 -20.28 8.59 6.89
N ALA A 250 -19.09 8.99 6.47
CA ALA A 250 -18.52 10.26 6.91
C ALA A 250 -19.44 11.42 6.49
N PRO A 251 -19.65 12.43 7.32
CA PRO A 251 -20.51 13.56 6.99
C PRO A 251 -19.90 14.46 5.90
N GLN A 252 -18.59 14.40 5.74
CA GLN A 252 -17.83 15.23 4.80
C GLN A 252 -17.08 14.36 3.79
N SER A 253 -16.84 14.91 2.59
CA SER A 253 -15.94 14.32 1.60
C SER A 253 -14.50 14.41 2.07
N LEU A 254 -13.65 13.54 1.52
CA LEU A 254 -12.20 13.61 1.73
C LEU A 254 -11.66 14.95 1.20
N PRO A 255 -10.59 15.49 1.82
CA PRO A 255 -9.94 16.69 1.33
C PRO A 255 -9.47 16.54 -0.13
N ALA A 256 -9.67 17.60 -0.91
CA ALA A 256 -9.19 17.73 -2.29
C ALA A 256 -8.52 19.09 -2.48
N PHE A 257 -7.75 19.25 -3.55
CA PHE A 257 -7.23 20.56 -3.91
C PHE A 257 -8.33 21.45 -4.49
N GLU A 258 -8.24 22.75 -4.22
CA GLU A 258 -9.09 23.75 -4.84
C GLU A 258 -8.94 23.71 -6.36
N GLY A 259 -10.04 23.79 -7.09
CA GLY A 259 -10.05 23.71 -8.56
C GLY A 259 -9.80 22.31 -9.12
N THR A 260 -9.75 21.29 -8.27
CA THR A 260 -9.75 19.91 -8.73
C THR A 260 -11.08 19.63 -9.45
N PRO A 261 -11.07 19.19 -10.73
CA PRO A 261 -12.30 18.98 -11.49
C PRO A 261 -13.16 17.88 -10.86
N GLY A 262 -14.24 18.24 -10.17
CA GLY A 262 -15.05 17.30 -9.38
C GLY A 262 -15.71 16.19 -10.19
N ASP A 263 -16.04 16.44 -11.44
CA ASP A 263 -16.65 15.49 -12.38
C ASP A 263 -15.61 14.57 -13.07
N LYS A 264 -14.32 14.94 -13.02
CA LYS A 264 -13.21 14.22 -13.65
C LYS A 264 -12.33 13.49 -12.64
N ILE A 265 -12.61 13.65 -11.36
CA ILE A 265 -11.81 12.98 -10.34
C ILE A 265 -12.38 11.61 -10.11
N VAL A 266 -11.49 10.67 -10.24
CA VAL A 266 -11.70 9.34 -9.72
C VAL A 266 -11.72 9.45 -8.20
N THR A 267 -12.83 9.08 -7.61
CA THR A 267 -12.95 9.04 -6.16
C THR A 267 -12.21 7.84 -5.62
N GLY A 268 -11.52 7.99 -4.50
CA GLY A 268 -10.94 6.86 -3.81
C GLY A 268 -9.58 7.14 -3.18
N ILE A 269 -9.04 6.10 -2.64
CA ILE A 269 -7.72 6.02 -2.03
C ILE A 269 -6.86 5.19 -2.96
N THR A 270 -5.64 5.66 -3.21
CA THR A 270 -4.70 4.99 -4.12
C THR A 270 -3.66 4.16 -3.38
N ALA A 271 -3.39 4.49 -2.11
CA ALA A 271 -2.44 3.77 -1.27
C ALA A 271 -2.69 4.04 0.22
N TYR A 272 -2.23 3.14 1.08
CA TYR A 272 -2.28 3.33 2.53
C TYR A 272 -1.04 2.76 3.23
N ALA A 273 -0.80 3.22 4.47
CA ALA A 273 0.17 2.63 5.39
C ALA A 273 -0.36 2.68 6.82
N LYS A 274 -0.30 1.56 7.53
CA LYS A 274 -0.84 1.43 8.89
C LYS A 274 0.25 1.67 9.95
N ASP A 275 -0.02 2.54 10.91
CA ASP A 275 0.79 2.74 12.12
C ASP A 275 -0.05 2.41 13.37
N PRO A 276 -0.10 1.14 13.78
CA PRO A 276 -0.90 0.71 14.92
C PRO A 276 -0.41 1.30 16.25
N LYS A 277 0.87 1.66 16.35
CA LYS A 277 1.46 2.23 17.58
C LYS A 277 0.87 3.61 17.89
N ASN A 278 0.59 4.39 16.86
CA ASN A 278 0.04 5.74 16.97
C ASN A 278 -1.46 5.79 16.65
N ASN A 279 -2.12 4.64 16.42
CA ASN A 279 -3.52 4.54 16.02
C ASN A 279 -3.85 5.41 14.81
N VAL A 280 -3.02 5.36 13.77
CA VAL A 280 -3.20 6.12 12.56
C VAL A 280 -3.03 5.24 11.31
N ILE A 281 -3.85 5.50 10.31
CA ILE A 281 -3.72 4.95 8.95
C ILE A 281 -3.48 6.14 8.04
N TYR A 282 -2.32 6.17 7.40
CA TYR A 282 -2.00 7.18 6.39
C TYR A 282 -2.58 6.74 5.06
N LEU A 283 -3.18 7.68 4.35
CA LEU A 283 -3.87 7.45 3.08
C LEU A 283 -3.36 8.42 2.03
N ILE A 284 -3.26 7.97 0.79
CA ILE A 284 -3.10 8.85 -0.36
C ILE A 284 -4.39 8.78 -1.18
N THR A 285 -4.93 9.94 -1.55
CA THR A 285 -6.15 10.05 -2.34
C THR A 285 -5.83 10.21 -3.83
N TYR A 286 -6.80 9.96 -4.68
CA TYR A 286 -6.72 10.30 -6.11
C TYR A 286 -6.51 11.79 -6.37
N GLY A 287 -6.95 12.65 -5.46
CA GLY A 287 -6.66 14.08 -5.47
C GLY A 287 -5.25 14.42 -4.98
N ALA A 288 -4.34 13.44 -4.87
CA ALA A 288 -2.95 13.62 -4.48
C ALA A 288 -2.75 14.26 -3.09
N LYS A 289 -3.69 14.05 -2.18
CA LYS A 289 -3.59 14.46 -0.77
C LYS A 289 -3.08 13.33 0.11
N ILE A 290 -2.26 13.68 1.08
CA ILE A 290 -1.86 12.81 2.19
C ILE A 290 -2.80 13.06 3.35
N ILE A 291 -3.43 12.01 3.84
CA ILE A 291 -4.40 12.05 4.93
C ILE A 291 -3.89 11.22 6.10
N ALA A 292 -3.98 11.74 7.31
CA ALA A 292 -3.92 10.93 8.53
C ALA A 292 -5.35 10.61 8.99
N PHE A 293 -5.68 9.33 8.96
CA PHE A 293 -6.96 8.84 9.46
C PHE A 293 -6.76 8.15 10.81
N TYR A 294 -7.49 8.58 11.82
CA TYR A 294 -7.48 8.02 13.17
C TYR A 294 -8.75 7.23 13.38
N PRO A 295 -8.74 5.91 13.15
CA PRO A 295 -9.92 5.08 13.28
C PRO A 295 -10.40 5.04 14.74
N GLN A 296 -11.70 4.82 14.91
CA GLN A 296 -12.33 4.56 16.20
C GLN A 296 -13.10 3.24 16.14
N LYS A 297 -13.11 2.49 17.22
CA LYS A 297 -13.87 1.23 17.29
C LYS A 297 -15.34 1.48 16.96
N ASP A 298 -15.93 2.44 17.66
CA ASP A 298 -17.30 2.89 17.46
C ASP A 298 -17.28 4.30 16.83
N GLY A 299 -18.13 4.55 15.84
CA GLY A 299 -18.09 5.77 15.05
C GLY A 299 -17.09 5.74 13.89
N MET A 300 -17.00 6.84 13.13
CA MET A 300 -16.21 6.92 11.90
C MET A 300 -14.70 7.05 12.17
N GLY A 301 -14.33 7.83 13.15
CA GLY A 301 -12.96 8.28 13.35
C GLY A 301 -12.72 9.72 12.85
N ARG A 302 -11.46 10.19 12.94
CA ARG A 302 -11.06 11.56 12.60
C ARG A 302 -10.11 11.56 11.41
N ILE A 303 -10.32 12.49 10.50
CA ILE A 303 -9.49 12.76 9.33
C ILE A 303 -8.70 14.05 9.56
N GLU A 304 -7.42 14.05 9.18
CA GLU A 304 -6.56 15.22 9.16
C GLU A 304 -5.88 15.34 7.78
N ASP A 305 -6.02 16.48 7.11
CA ASP A 305 -5.31 16.82 5.88
C ASP A 305 -3.85 17.19 6.21
N LEU A 306 -2.91 16.44 5.69
CA LEU A 306 -1.48 16.70 5.87
C LEU A 306 -0.85 17.47 4.71
N GLY A 307 -1.61 17.78 3.66
CA GLY A 307 -1.13 18.45 2.45
C GLY A 307 -1.06 17.53 1.24
N GLY A 308 -0.41 17.99 0.18
CA GLY A 308 -0.25 17.25 -1.07
C GLY A 308 0.97 16.35 -1.07
N VAL A 309 0.96 15.33 -1.91
CA VAL A 309 2.09 14.38 -2.07
C VAL A 309 3.36 15.04 -2.62
N ALA A 310 3.24 16.20 -3.26
CA ALA A 310 4.34 16.87 -3.96
C ALA A 310 4.34 18.40 -3.75
N ASP A 311 3.86 18.89 -2.61
CA ASP A 311 3.76 20.33 -2.32
C ASP A 311 5.12 21.07 -2.42
N SER A 312 6.23 20.35 -2.24
CA SER A 312 7.58 20.91 -2.41
C SER A 312 8.08 20.93 -3.86
N ARG A 313 7.27 20.48 -4.81
CA ARG A 313 7.65 20.29 -6.21
C ARG A 313 6.80 21.18 -7.12
N PRO A 314 7.30 22.36 -7.54
CA PRO A 314 6.56 23.28 -8.41
C PRO A 314 6.35 22.76 -9.84
N ASP A 315 7.11 21.75 -10.25
CA ASP A 315 7.00 21.06 -11.53
C ASP A 315 5.90 19.98 -11.55
N VAL A 316 5.31 19.66 -10.40
CA VAL A 316 4.20 18.70 -10.26
C VAL A 316 2.91 19.47 -9.99
N LYS A 317 1.88 19.24 -10.79
CA LYS A 317 0.56 19.82 -10.52
C LYS A 317 0.02 19.29 -9.19
N PRO A 318 -0.52 20.15 -8.31
CA PRO A 318 -0.93 19.74 -6.97
C PRO A 318 -2.00 18.63 -6.94
N TYR A 319 -2.84 18.53 -7.98
CA TYR A 319 -3.90 17.53 -8.13
C TYR A 319 -3.61 16.49 -9.22
N GLY A 320 -2.39 16.45 -9.77
CA GLY A 320 -2.07 15.67 -10.95
C GLY A 320 -1.45 14.31 -10.71
N PRO A 321 -0.59 14.11 -9.69
CA PRO A 321 0.12 12.85 -9.58
C PRO A 321 -0.78 11.73 -9.07
N TYR A 322 -0.69 10.59 -9.74
CA TYR A 322 -1.20 9.33 -9.25
C TYR A 322 -0.10 8.62 -8.46
N VAL A 323 -0.40 8.26 -7.22
CA VAL A 323 0.57 7.65 -6.29
C VAL A 323 -0.03 6.37 -5.71
N PRO A 324 0.10 5.23 -6.40
CA PRO A 324 -0.47 3.96 -5.97
C PRO A 324 0.48 3.16 -5.06
N ASN A 325 1.22 3.87 -4.21
CA ASN A 325 2.18 3.23 -3.33
C ASN A 325 2.43 4.08 -2.08
N LEU A 326 2.54 3.43 -0.91
CA LEU A 326 2.84 4.11 0.35
C LEU A 326 3.34 3.12 1.40
N ASN A 327 4.49 3.40 1.98
CA ASN A 327 5.01 2.64 3.11
C ASN A 327 5.42 3.55 4.27
N ILE A 328 5.39 3.03 5.50
CA ILE A 328 5.88 3.71 6.69
C ILE A 328 7.14 3.05 7.23
N GLY A 329 8.20 3.83 7.41
CA GLY A 329 9.45 3.39 8.03
C GLY A 329 9.36 3.31 9.57
N ASP A 330 10.31 2.61 10.19
CA ASP A 330 10.40 2.53 11.65
C ASP A 330 10.67 3.89 12.32
N ASN A 331 11.16 4.86 11.55
CA ASN A 331 11.33 6.25 11.96
C ASN A 331 10.03 7.07 11.93
N GLY A 332 8.90 6.46 11.57
CA GLY A 332 7.59 7.10 11.47
C GLY A 332 7.41 8.02 10.27
N LYS A 333 8.33 8.00 9.31
CA LYS A 333 8.21 8.75 8.06
C LYS A 333 7.56 7.91 6.98
N LEU A 334 6.87 8.57 6.07
CA LEU A 334 6.23 7.96 4.91
C LEU A 334 7.19 7.98 3.72
N TYR A 335 7.16 6.92 2.92
CA TYR A 335 7.96 6.74 1.73
C TYR A 335 7.08 6.32 0.57
N TYR A 336 7.21 7.00 -0.55
CA TYR A 336 6.42 6.75 -1.75
C TYR A 336 7.12 7.27 -3.01
N PHE A 337 6.65 6.83 -4.16
CA PHE A 337 7.10 7.27 -5.46
C PHE A 337 6.01 8.10 -6.12
N VAL A 338 6.40 9.26 -6.64
CA VAL A 338 5.54 10.16 -7.44
C VAL A 338 5.95 10.02 -8.89
N GLY A 339 5.02 9.71 -9.72
CA GLY A 339 5.28 9.50 -11.13
C GLY A 339 4.76 8.15 -11.62
N GLY A 340 4.81 7.93 -12.93
CA GLY A 340 4.82 6.62 -13.56
C GLY A 340 3.50 5.93 -13.86
N HIS A 341 2.34 6.51 -13.78
CA HIS A 341 1.15 5.86 -14.32
C HIS A 341 0.44 6.76 -15.34
N GLY A 342 0.55 6.42 -16.62
CA GLY A 342 -0.11 7.13 -17.70
C GLY A 342 0.26 8.62 -17.77
N ASN A 343 -0.71 9.48 -18.03
CA ASN A 343 -0.50 10.91 -18.24
C ASN A 343 -0.40 11.76 -16.96
N PHE A 344 -0.25 11.15 -15.79
CA PHE A 344 -0.34 11.85 -14.50
C PHE A 344 0.98 12.46 -14.02
N LEU A 345 1.91 12.96 -14.90
CA LEU A 345 3.27 12.90 -14.47
C LEU A 345 4.13 14.11 -14.66
N ILE A 346 5.19 14.06 -13.86
CA ILE A 346 6.53 14.50 -14.18
C ILE A 346 6.98 13.66 -15.36
N LYS A 347 6.94 14.23 -16.55
CA LYS A 347 6.85 13.54 -17.84
C LYS A 347 7.98 12.54 -18.16
N ASP A 348 9.15 12.61 -17.53
CA ASP A 348 10.30 11.80 -17.91
C ASP A 348 10.98 11.12 -16.71
N ARG A 349 10.33 11.11 -15.54
CA ARG A 349 10.95 10.58 -14.32
C ARG A 349 9.94 10.15 -13.26
N THR A 350 10.37 9.24 -12.40
CA THR A 350 9.70 8.84 -11.17
C THR A 350 10.53 9.34 -9.99
N VAL A 351 9.90 9.98 -9.03
CA VAL A 351 10.56 10.63 -7.90
C VAL A 351 10.25 9.89 -6.61
N MET A 352 11.28 9.41 -5.93
CA MET A 352 11.14 8.85 -4.59
C MET A 352 11.12 9.96 -3.55
N MET A 353 10.08 9.99 -2.74
CA MET A 353 9.80 10.98 -1.71
C MET A 353 9.84 10.37 -0.31
N GLU A 354 10.35 11.15 0.62
CA GLU A 354 10.15 10.98 2.07
C GLU A 354 9.24 12.11 2.56
N PHE A 355 8.26 11.78 3.39
CA PHE A 355 7.40 12.74 4.07
C PHE A 355 7.41 12.51 5.56
N ASP A 356 7.67 13.56 6.35
CA ASP A 356 7.55 13.51 7.82
C ASP A 356 6.17 14.03 8.24
N PRO A 357 5.25 13.19 8.70
CA PRO A 357 3.90 13.60 9.08
C PRO A 357 3.84 14.62 10.22
N ARG A 358 4.87 14.64 11.09
CA ARG A 358 4.92 15.53 12.26
C ARG A 358 5.28 16.96 11.88
N THR A 359 6.15 17.11 10.90
CA THR A 359 6.64 18.43 10.43
C THR A 359 6.00 18.86 9.12
N LYS A 360 5.27 17.95 8.46
CA LYS A 360 4.69 18.10 7.11
C LYS A 360 5.74 18.44 6.05
N LYS A 361 6.97 17.98 6.26
CA LYS A 361 8.11 18.26 5.36
C LYS A 361 8.34 17.14 4.39
N HIS A 362 8.47 17.48 3.11
CA HIS A 362 8.90 16.60 2.04
C HIS A 362 10.42 16.65 1.84
N THR A 363 10.99 15.51 1.44
CA THR A 363 12.38 15.40 1.01
C THR A 363 12.42 14.49 -0.23
N VAL A 364 13.02 14.97 -1.31
CA VAL A 364 13.32 14.14 -2.48
C VAL A 364 14.52 13.26 -2.13
N ILE A 365 14.35 11.95 -2.23
CA ILE A 365 15.43 10.98 -2.02
C ILE A 365 16.21 10.80 -3.31
N TYR A 366 15.52 10.48 -4.39
CA TYR A 366 16.11 10.26 -5.70
C TYR A 366 15.09 10.43 -6.83
N GLU A 367 15.57 10.81 -8.01
CA GLU A 367 14.78 10.90 -9.23
C GLU A 367 15.29 9.86 -10.23
N TYR A 368 14.39 9.01 -10.71
CA TYR A 368 14.69 7.97 -11.69
C TYR A 368 14.19 8.38 -13.06
N PRO A 369 15.02 8.30 -14.12
CA PRO A 369 14.53 8.29 -15.49
C PRO A 369 13.57 7.11 -15.72
N VAL A 370 12.62 7.25 -16.64
CA VAL A 370 11.58 6.22 -16.89
C VAL A 370 12.15 4.89 -17.41
N ASP A 371 13.30 4.91 -18.05
CA ASP A 371 14.04 3.72 -18.47
C ASP A 371 14.73 2.98 -17.32
N GLN A 372 14.75 3.56 -16.12
CA GLN A 372 15.21 2.93 -14.89
C GLN A 372 14.05 2.57 -13.96
N LEU A 373 13.05 3.44 -13.85
CA LEU A 373 11.83 3.23 -13.08
C LEU A 373 10.71 4.09 -13.68
N SER A 374 9.78 3.47 -14.35
CA SER A 374 8.62 4.16 -14.93
C SER A 374 7.42 4.17 -13.98
N GLU A 375 7.26 3.13 -13.17
CA GLU A 375 6.14 3.01 -12.23
C GLU A 375 6.54 2.25 -10.96
N ALA A 376 5.93 2.64 -9.84
CA ALA A 376 5.96 1.88 -8.59
C ALA A 376 4.57 1.80 -7.98
N THR A 377 4.21 0.63 -7.47
CA THR A 377 2.94 0.33 -6.79
C THR A 377 3.21 -0.36 -5.46
N GLY A 378 2.17 -0.60 -4.67
CA GLY A 378 2.26 -1.37 -3.43
C GLY A 378 2.24 -0.54 -2.15
N SER A 379 1.48 -1.02 -1.20
CA SER A 379 1.17 -0.34 0.06
C SER A 379 1.54 -1.21 1.25
N ASP A 380 1.91 -0.56 2.37
CA ASP A 380 2.03 -1.16 3.72
C ASP A 380 2.79 -2.49 3.74
N THR A 381 3.95 -2.54 3.04
CA THR A 381 4.77 -3.76 2.96
C THR A 381 6.15 -3.51 3.54
N LYS A 382 6.34 -3.98 4.78
CA LYS A 382 7.57 -3.82 5.55
C LYS A 382 7.98 -5.14 6.18
N ASP A 383 9.27 -5.52 6.05
CA ASP A 383 9.81 -6.72 6.67
C ASP A 383 10.28 -6.50 8.13
N LYS A 384 10.62 -7.61 8.79
CA LYS A 384 11.15 -7.63 10.16
C LYS A 384 12.47 -6.89 10.36
N PHE A 385 13.18 -6.55 9.29
CA PHE A 385 14.43 -5.80 9.32
C PHE A 385 14.24 -4.31 9.04
N GLY A 386 12.99 -3.86 8.88
CA GLY A 386 12.63 -2.47 8.57
C GLY A 386 12.82 -2.10 7.10
N ASN A 387 13.06 -3.06 6.20
CA ASN A 387 13.03 -2.79 4.76
C ASN A 387 11.59 -2.61 4.29
N LEU A 388 11.39 -1.62 3.43
CA LEU A 388 10.14 -1.34 2.74
C LEU A 388 10.18 -1.92 1.34
N TYR A 389 9.06 -2.42 0.87
CA TYR A 389 8.97 -3.06 -0.44
C TYR A 389 7.91 -2.39 -1.29
N PHE A 390 8.21 -2.28 -2.59
CA PHE A 390 7.30 -1.82 -3.62
C PHE A 390 7.44 -2.73 -4.84
N ALA A 391 6.40 -2.82 -5.62
CA ALA A 391 6.44 -3.42 -6.93
C ALA A 391 6.76 -2.33 -7.96
N GLY A 392 7.70 -2.57 -8.86
CA GLY A 392 8.15 -1.60 -9.84
C GLY A 392 8.26 -2.16 -11.24
N ARG A 393 8.27 -1.26 -12.22
CA ARG A 393 8.60 -1.59 -13.61
C ARG A 393 9.39 -0.47 -14.26
N ARG A 394 10.09 -0.78 -15.33
CA ARG A 394 10.68 0.19 -16.24
C ARG A 394 10.19 -0.05 -17.66
N ASP A 395 10.03 1.01 -18.41
CA ASP A 395 9.70 0.94 -19.82
C ASP A 395 10.98 0.61 -20.60
N LEU A 396 10.89 -0.35 -21.52
CA LEU A 396 12.00 -0.76 -22.38
C LEU A 396 11.96 -0.03 -23.71
N ASP A 397 10.76 0.30 -24.20
CA ASP A 397 10.55 1.04 -25.43
C ASP A 397 9.19 1.78 -25.42
N ALA A 398 8.85 2.41 -26.55
CA ALA A 398 7.60 3.14 -26.71
C ALA A 398 6.37 2.25 -27.00
N ASN A 399 6.55 0.93 -27.15
CA ASN A 399 5.50 -0.02 -27.52
C ASN A 399 4.93 -0.77 -26.31
N ASP A 400 5.02 -0.19 -25.12
CA ASP A 400 4.56 -0.76 -23.84
C ASP A 400 5.30 -2.05 -23.43
N HIS A 401 6.50 -2.30 -24.00
CA HIS A 401 7.36 -3.34 -23.45
C HIS A 401 7.98 -2.85 -22.15
N SER A 402 7.85 -3.63 -21.11
CA SER A 402 8.35 -3.26 -19.79
C SER A 402 9.00 -4.44 -19.06
N GLU A 403 9.84 -4.16 -18.08
CA GLU A 403 10.47 -5.14 -17.21
C GLU A 403 10.05 -4.87 -15.76
N PRO A 404 9.29 -5.77 -15.12
CA PRO A 404 8.93 -5.64 -13.72
C PRO A 404 10.05 -6.09 -12.79
N PHE A 405 10.08 -5.52 -11.58
CA PHE A 405 11.01 -5.89 -10.52
C PHE A 405 10.45 -5.55 -9.13
N LEU A 406 10.96 -6.22 -8.12
CA LEU A 406 10.70 -5.89 -6.73
C LEU A 406 11.67 -4.79 -6.29
N ILE A 407 11.16 -3.70 -5.74
CA ILE A 407 11.95 -2.64 -5.13
C ILE A 407 12.08 -2.93 -3.63
N LYS A 408 13.33 -3.05 -3.16
CA LYS A 408 13.66 -3.12 -1.73
C LYS A 408 14.33 -1.83 -1.31
N PHE A 409 13.78 -1.16 -0.32
CA PHE A 409 14.30 0.08 0.23
C PHE A 409 14.54 -0.02 1.73
N ASN A 410 15.72 0.39 2.18
CA ASN A 410 16.06 0.44 3.60
C ASN A 410 16.36 1.88 4.04
N PRO A 411 15.43 2.57 4.72
CA PRO A 411 15.61 3.95 5.16
C PRO A 411 16.66 4.11 6.27
N GLY A 412 17.06 3.02 6.94
CA GLY A 412 18.07 2.99 8.00
C GLY A 412 19.42 2.42 7.61
N LYS A 413 19.59 1.99 6.32
CA LYS A 413 20.84 1.36 5.86
C LYS A 413 22.00 2.34 5.94
N LYS A 414 23.06 1.96 6.66
CA LYS A 414 24.33 2.68 6.66
C LYS A 414 25.00 2.47 5.30
N VAL A 415 25.32 3.56 4.61
CA VAL A 415 26.20 3.50 3.45
C VAL A 415 27.59 3.15 3.97
N SER A 416 28.11 1.96 3.64
CA SER A 416 29.53 1.63 3.89
C SER A 416 30.38 2.61 3.07
N LYS A 417 31.20 3.37 3.76
CA LYS A 417 32.19 4.23 3.11
C LYS A 417 33.24 3.38 2.42
#